data_c1ebe763ded0b421c9fae78bd48553b4
#
_entry.id   c1ebe763ded0b421c9fae78bd48553b4
#
_cell.length_a   1.000
_cell.length_b   1.000
_cell.length_c   1.000
_cell.angle_alpha   90.00
_cell.angle_beta   90.00
_cell.angle_gamma   90.00
#
_symmetry.space_group_name_H-M   'P 1'
#
loop_
_entity.id
_entity.type
_entity.pdbx_description
1 polymer ?
#
loop_
_entity_poly.entity_id
_entity_poly.type
_entity_poly.pdbx_seq_one_letter_code
_entity_poly.pdbx_strand_id
1 'polypeptide(L)'
;MKSLLKNILVKILGWQVRRLRKKHNLKIIGVVGSIGKTSTKLSIAKMLEGEKRVRYQEGNYNDIVSVPLVFFGHHMPSLWNIFDWIKIIIQNEFQIYFSYPFDLVVVELGTDGLGQISQFRKYLHLDVAVLTAVAPEHMEFFKNLRNVAEEEWSVRYFSDLVFVNRDLCKILPEDFDHNEIIFYGKESSFDYKCEVISQVQLYSVSIAVIIAKEFGISEEKIKESINKIQSFSGRMQKLKGIKNSVIIDDTYNASPDAVRIALDALYQYPRAQKIAILGMMNELGDSSKEEHIKVGQYCNPELLDWVVTIGKDANAFLAPVARENGCNVYEAKNSVDAGLFVKDKIKENAVILAKGSQNGVFAEEALKPLLASKSDFSKLVRQDKNWMNKKQF
;
A
#
# COMPACT_ATOMS: atom_id res chain seq x y z
N MET A 1 -13.98 2.21 -27.93
CA MET A 1 -15.13 1.56 -27.27
C MET A 1 -14.91 1.38 -25.77
N LYS A 2 -13.83 0.74 -25.30
CA LYS A 2 -13.49 0.54 -23.85
C LYS A 2 -13.39 1.87 -23.07
N SER A 3 -12.75 2.90 -23.64
CA SER A 3 -12.62 4.22 -23.02
C SER A 3 -13.97 4.95 -22.90
N LEU A 4 -14.84 4.86 -23.91
CA LEU A 4 -16.17 5.47 -23.87
C LEU A 4 -17.05 4.85 -22.77
N LEU A 5 -17.05 3.52 -22.68
CA LEU A 5 -17.79 2.80 -21.64
C LEU A 5 -17.28 3.17 -20.24
N LYS A 6 -15.95 3.21 -20.06
CA LYS A 6 -15.32 3.66 -18.81
C LYS A 6 -15.80 5.06 -18.41
N ASN A 7 -15.82 6.00 -19.36
CA ASN A 7 -16.26 7.39 -19.11
C ASN A 7 -17.74 7.49 -18.73
N ILE A 8 -18.61 6.69 -19.36
CA ILE A 8 -20.05 6.63 -19.01
C ILE A 8 -20.21 6.09 -17.59
N LEU A 9 -19.56 4.98 -17.26
CA LEU A 9 -19.60 4.40 -15.91
C LEU A 9 -19.13 5.38 -14.85
N VAL A 10 -18.02 6.08 -15.07
CA VAL A 10 -17.51 7.10 -14.13
C VAL A 10 -18.53 8.20 -13.90
N LYS A 11 -19.21 8.67 -14.96
CA LYS A 11 -20.25 9.71 -14.82
C LYS A 11 -21.44 9.22 -13.99
N ILE A 12 -21.96 8.00 -14.28
CA ILE A 12 -23.11 7.44 -13.56
C ILE A 12 -22.76 7.16 -12.11
N LEU A 13 -21.71 6.40 -11.87
CA LEU A 13 -21.28 6.03 -10.51
C LEU A 13 -20.89 7.26 -9.69
N GLY A 14 -20.18 8.22 -10.28
CA GLY A 14 -19.83 9.47 -9.62
C GLY A 14 -21.04 10.33 -9.28
N TRP A 15 -22.08 10.35 -10.12
CA TRP A 15 -23.35 11.01 -9.80
C TRP A 15 -24.06 10.31 -8.62
N GLN A 16 -24.03 8.98 -8.57
CA GLN A 16 -24.58 8.21 -7.46
C GLN A 16 -23.82 8.49 -6.14
N VAL A 17 -22.50 8.55 -6.17
CA VAL A 17 -21.68 8.90 -4.99
C VAL A 17 -22.04 10.29 -4.45
N ARG A 18 -22.17 11.32 -5.33
CA ARG A 18 -22.59 12.66 -4.90
C ARG A 18 -23.97 12.67 -4.24
N ARG A 19 -24.93 11.92 -4.79
CA ARG A 19 -26.29 11.80 -4.21
C ARG A 19 -26.26 11.08 -2.86
N LEU A 20 -25.50 10.00 -2.75
CA LEU A 20 -25.29 9.26 -1.51
C LEU A 20 -24.74 10.18 -0.42
N ARG A 21 -23.63 10.88 -0.72
CA ARG A 21 -23.01 11.81 0.23
C ARG A 21 -23.99 12.89 0.71
N LYS A 22 -24.67 13.54 -0.23
CA LYS A 22 -25.62 14.62 0.09
C LYS A 22 -26.77 14.13 0.96
N LYS A 23 -27.34 12.96 0.64
CA LYS A 23 -28.52 12.43 1.34
C LYS A 23 -28.21 11.94 2.74
N HIS A 24 -27.07 11.29 2.93
CA HIS A 24 -26.69 10.67 4.20
C HIS A 24 -25.66 11.49 5.00
N ASN A 25 -25.34 12.71 4.57
CA ASN A 25 -24.32 13.57 5.18
C ASN A 25 -23.00 12.83 5.44
N LEU A 26 -22.57 12.06 4.46
CA LEU A 26 -21.47 11.12 4.56
C LEU A 26 -20.12 11.86 4.59
N LYS A 27 -19.28 11.53 5.57
CA LYS A 27 -17.89 12.02 5.62
C LYS A 27 -16.97 11.15 4.78
N ILE A 28 -16.01 11.77 4.12
CA ILE A 28 -15.09 11.07 3.20
C ILE A 28 -13.65 11.41 3.57
N ILE A 29 -12.85 10.37 3.82
CA ILE A 29 -11.41 10.48 4.05
C ILE A 29 -10.71 9.87 2.84
N GLY A 30 -9.87 10.63 2.16
CA GLY A 30 -9.06 10.19 1.02
C GLY A 30 -7.59 10.02 1.39
N VAL A 31 -6.94 8.97 0.92
CA VAL A 31 -5.52 8.72 1.13
C VAL A 31 -4.81 8.68 -0.21
N VAL A 32 -3.79 9.52 -0.39
CA VAL A 32 -2.93 9.63 -1.58
C VAL A 32 -1.46 9.48 -1.19
N GLY A 33 -0.56 9.40 -2.17
CA GLY A 33 0.89 9.34 -1.97
C GLY A 33 1.54 8.09 -2.54
N SER A 34 2.84 8.12 -2.72
CA SER A 34 3.62 7.06 -3.37
C SER A 34 3.80 5.81 -2.51
N ILE A 35 3.92 5.95 -1.19
CA ILE A 35 4.22 4.86 -0.25
C ILE A 35 3.23 4.90 0.92
N GLY A 36 2.72 3.73 1.34
CA GLY A 36 1.94 3.61 2.57
C GLY A 36 0.44 3.88 2.42
N LYS A 37 -0.08 4.22 1.23
CA LYS A 37 -1.51 4.48 0.97
C LYS A 37 -2.44 3.45 1.61
N THR A 38 -2.28 2.19 1.23
CA THR A 38 -3.15 1.10 1.69
C THR A 38 -3.07 0.87 3.19
N SER A 39 -1.84 0.87 3.75
CA SER A 39 -1.64 0.71 5.19
C SER A 39 -2.30 1.85 5.96
N THR A 40 -2.17 3.09 5.48
CA THR A 40 -2.78 4.28 6.09
C THR A 40 -4.30 4.24 6.00
N LYS A 41 -4.87 3.93 4.83
CA LYS A 41 -6.32 3.74 4.64
C LYS A 41 -6.89 2.74 5.65
N LEU A 42 -6.24 1.58 5.76
CA LEU A 42 -6.71 0.51 6.63
C LEU A 42 -6.51 0.83 8.11
N SER A 43 -5.40 1.49 8.47
CA SER A 43 -5.17 1.94 9.85
C SER A 43 -6.22 2.97 10.28
N ILE A 44 -6.54 3.95 9.43
CA ILE A 44 -7.59 4.95 9.68
C ILE A 44 -8.95 4.26 9.84
N ALA A 45 -9.31 3.37 8.91
CA ALA A 45 -10.58 2.67 8.95
C ALA A 45 -10.73 1.85 10.24
N LYS A 46 -9.72 1.04 10.59
CA LYS A 46 -9.71 0.22 11.80
C LYS A 46 -9.73 1.04 13.09
N MET A 47 -9.06 2.19 13.10
CA MET A 47 -9.07 3.10 14.24
C MET A 47 -10.47 3.68 14.48
N LEU A 48 -11.14 4.09 13.42
CA LEU A 48 -12.47 4.73 13.49
C LEU A 48 -13.61 3.73 13.71
N GLU A 49 -13.48 2.45 13.30
CA GLU A 49 -14.48 1.39 13.52
C GLU A 49 -14.82 1.19 15.01
N GLY A 50 -13.99 1.67 15.93
CA GLY A 50 -14.26 1.59 17.37
C GLY A 50 -15.54 2.30 17.82
N GLU A 51 -15.92 3.40 17.14
CA GLU A 51 -17.08 4.22 17.51
C GLU A 51 -17.89 4.74 16.32
N LYS A 52 -17.41 4.54 15.07
CA LYS A 52 -18.08 4.99 13.85
C LYS A 52 -18.39 3.79 12.95
N ARG A 53 -19.43 3.91 12.15
CA ARG A 53 -19.75 2.93 11.10
C ARG A 53 -18.96 3.31 9.85
N VAL A 54 -17.83 2.64 9.65
CA VAL A 54 -16.87 2.97 8.60
C VAL A 54 -17.05 2.08 7.38
N ARG A 55 -17.10 2.68 6.20
CA ARG A 55 -17.02 1.97 4.92
C ARG A 55 -15.63 2.10 4.34
N TYR A 56 -15.00 0.99 4.00
CA TYR A 56 -13.76 0.91 3.25
C TYR A 56 -13.73 -0.42 2.49
N GLN A 57 -12.73 -0.63 1.66
CA GLN A 57 -12.55 -1.88 0.94
C GLN A 57 -11.09 -2.30 0.94
N GLU A 58 -10.85 -3.57 1.22
CA GLU A 58 -9.56 -4.20 1.04
C GLU A 58 -9.28 -4.43 -0.45
N GLY A 59 -7.99 -4.53 -0.83
CA GLY A 59 -7.60 -4.70 -2.22
C GLY A 59 -7.39 -3.40 -2.97
N ASN A 60 -7.20 -3.51 -4.29
CA ASN A 60 -6.79 -2.40 -5.16
C ASN A 60 -8.01 -1.70 -5.78
N TYR A 61 -8.68 -0.87 -4.98
CA TYR A 61 -9.81 -0.02 -5.39
C TYR A 61 -9.40 1.45 -5.26
N ASN A 62 -8.54 1.91 -6.17
CA ASN A 62 -7.93 3.24 -6.10
C ASN A 62 -7.99 4.03 -7.42
N ASP A 63 -8.55 3.45 -8.49
CA ASP A 63 -8.75 4.15 -9.76
C ASP A 63 -10.15 4.78 -9.88
N ILE A 64 -10.32 5.67 -10.86
CA ILE A 64 -11.52 6.50 -11.04
C ILE A 64 -12.83 5.71 -11.22
N VAL A 65 -12.77 4.43 -11.60
CA VAL A 65 -13.94 3.55 -11.75
C VAL A 65 -14.18 2.71 -10.51
N SER A 66 -13.10 2.24 -9.88
CA SER A 66 -13.19 1.33 -8.74
C SER A 66 -13.49 2.06 -7.42
N VAL A 67 -13.02 3.31 -7.23
CA VAL A 67 -13.31 4.09 -6.03
C VAL A 67 -14.81 4.27 -5.77
N PRO A 68 -15.69 4.58 -6.75
CA PRO A 68 -17.12 4.62 -6.50
C PRO A 68 -17.72 3.32 -5.97
N LEU A 69 -17.15 2.17 -6.36
CA LEU A 69 -17.65 0.87 -5.89
C LEU A 69 -17.41 0.64 -4.39
N VAL A 70 -16.37 1.28 -3.83
CA VAL A 70 -16.10 1.23 -2.39
C VAL A 70 -17.29 1.78 -1.60
N PHE A 71 -17.87 2.87 -2.05
CA PHE A 71 -19.01 3.50 -1.37
C PHE A 71 -20.19 2.54 -1.21
N PHE A 72 -20.43 1.71 -2.20
CA PHE A 72 -21.58 0.79 -2.23
C PHE A 72 -21.23 -0.66 -1.90
N GLY A 73 -19.95 -0.99 -1.79
CA GLY A 73 -19.48 -2.32 -1.42
C GLY A 73 -19.51 -3.36 -2.50
N HIS A 74 -19.34 -2.95 -3.72
CA HIS A 74 -19.32 -3.87 -4.84
C HIS A 74 -17.89 -4.29 -5.20
N HIS A 75 -17.78 -5.53 -5.66
CA HIS A 75 -16.57 -5.98 -6.36
C HIS A 75 -16.57 -5.45 -7.79
N MET A 76 -15.36 -5.19 -8.31
CA MET A 76 -15.17 -4.74 -9.68
C MET A 76 -15.51 -5.85 -10.66
N PRO A 77 -16.61 -5.73 -11.48
CA PRO A 77 -16.92 -6.72 -12.49
C PRO A 77 -16.05 -6.52 -13.74
N SER A 78 -16.13 -7.46 -14.67
CA SER A 78 -15.57 -7.23 -16.01
C SER A 78 -16.21 -6.00 -16.67
N LEU A 79 -15.42 -5.13 -17.29
CA LEU A 79 -15.94 -3.95 -18.01
C LEU A 79 -16.93 -4.32 -19.13
N TRP A 80 -16.84 -5.53 -19.66
CA TRP A 80 -17.70 -6.01 -20.72
C TRP A 80 -19.00 -6.66 -20.22
N ASN A 81 -19.13 -6.92 -18.93
CA ASN A 81 -20.35 -7.52 -18.36
C ASN A 81 -21.38 -6.44 -18.03
N ILE A 82 -22.14 -6.03 -19.04
CA ILE A 82 -23.14 -4.97 -18.93
C ILE A 82 -24.21 -5.32 -17.89
N PHE A 83 -24.58 -6.59 -17.76
CA PHE A 83 -25.62 -7.03 -16.79
C PHE A 83 -25.19 -6.79 -15.35
N ASP A 84 -23.93 -7.09 -15.00
CA ASP A 84 -23.41 -6.82 -13.66
C ASP A 84 -23.36 -5.31 -13.38
N TRP A 85 -23.00 -4.48 -14.37
CA TRP A 85 -23.02 -3.03 -14.22
C TRP A 85 -24.42 -2.47 -14.01
N ILE A 86 -25.42 -2.94 -14.76
CA ILE A 86 -26.82 -2.55 -14.55
C ILE A 86 -27.29 -2.95 -13.15
N LYS A 87 -26.99 -4.17 -12.72
CA LYS A 87 -27.32 -4.66 -11.38
C LYS A 87 -26.70 -3.76 -10.29
N ILE A 88 -25.41 -3.41 -10.41
CA ILE A 88 -24.71 -2.50 -9.49
C ILE A 88 -25.41 -1.14 -9.44
N ILE A 89 -25.71 -0.54 -10.60
CA ILE A 89 -26.37 0.77 -10.67
C ILE A 89 -27.72 0.74 -9.97
N ILE A 90 -28.52 -0.31 -10.17
CA ILE A 90 -29.82 -0.48 -9.50
C ILE A 90 -29.64 -0.65 -7.98
N GLN A 91 -28.70 -1.50 -7.55
CA GLN A 91 -28.43 -1.73 -6.13
C GLN A 91 -27.94 -0.44 -5.43
N ASN A 92 -27.14 0.38 -6.11
CA ASN A 92 -26.73 1.68 -5.61
C ASN A 92 -27.92 2.61 -5.38
N GLU A 93 -28.90 2.65 -6.30
CA GLU A 93 -30.12 3.46 -6.12
C GLU A 93 -30.90 3.02 -4.87
N PHE A 94 -31.01 1.72 -4.62
CA PHE A 94 -31.63 1.23 -3.39
C PHE A 94 -30.89 1.71 -2.14
N GLN A 95 -29.56 1.62 -2.10
CA GLN A 95 -28.76 2.11 -0.97
C GLN A 95 -28.91 3.64 -0.79
N ILE A 96 -28.94 4.39 -1.89
CA ILE A 96 -29.16 5.84 -1.82
C ILE A 96 -30.57 6.14 -1.26
N TYR A 97 -31.59 5.42 -1.71
CA TYR A 97 -32.98 5.76 -1.41
C TYR A 97 -33.42 5.34 0.00
N PHE A 98 -33.06 4.14 0.45
CA PHE A 98 -33.66 3.54 1.66
C PHE A 98 -32.78 3.75 2.89
N SER A 99 -31.61 3.11 2.95
CA SER A 99 -30.74 3.21 4.11
C SER A 99 -29.29 2.99 3.73
N TYR A 100 -28.43 3.78 4.31
CA TYR A 100 -26.98 3.60 4.19
C TYR A 100 -26.40 3.49 5.61
N PRO A 101 -25.84 2.32 5.97
CA PRO A 101 -25.52 2.04 7.38
C PRO A 101 -24.18 2.65 7.84
N PHE A 102 -23.52 3.48 7.03
CA PHE A 102 -22.19 4.01 7.33
C PHE A 102 -22.23 5.53 7.51
N ASP A 103 -21.38 6.01 8.43
CA ASP A 103 -21.25 7.43 8.75
C ASP A 103 -20.13 8.07 7.95
N LEU A 104 -19.13 7.28 7.59
CA LEU A 104 -17.95 7.73 6.82
C LEU A 104 -17.39 6.64 5.88
N VAL A 105 -16.67 7.13 4.87
CA VAL A 105 -15.97 6.26 3.90
C VAL A 105 -14.50 6.62 3.89
N VAL A 106 -13.63 5.61 3.94
CA VAL A 106 -12.18 5.78 3.76
C VAL A 106 -11.79 5.18 2.42
N VAL A 107 -11.24 6.00 1.53
CA VAL A 107 -10.82 5.58 0.18
C VAL A 107 -9.34 5.82 -0.04
N GLU A 108 -8.74 4.99 -0.87
CA GLU A 108 -7.42 5.19 -1.44
C GLU A 108 -7.59 5.76 -2.85
N LEU A 109 -6.86 6.83 -3.17
CA LEU A 109 -6.82 7.41 -4.50
C LEU A 109 -5.44 7.15 -5.09
N GLY A 110 -5.40 6.43 -6.19
CA GLY A 110 -4.17 6.07 -6.89
C GLY A 110 -4.04 6.82 -8.20
N THR A 111 -2.81 6.92 -8.65
CA THR A 111 -2.44 7.53 -9.93
C THR A 111 -1.31 6.75 -10.58
N ASP A 112 -1.35 6.66 -11.91
CA ASP A 112 -0.26 6.13 -12.74
C ASP A 112 0.32 7.24 -13.64
N GLY A 113 -0.13 8.49 -13.50
CA GLY A 113 0.29 9.61 -14.34
C GLY A 113 -0.43 10.93 -14.03
N LEU A 114 0.07 12.02 -14.62
CA LEU A 114 -0.43 13.38 -14.37
C LEU A 114 -1.91 13.57 -14.65
N GLY A 115 -2.59 14.31 -13.79
CA GLY A 115 -3.98 14.70 -13.90
C GLY A 115 -4.99 13.64 -13.50
N GLN A 116 -4.56 12.49 -12.96
CA GLN A 116 -5.47 11.41 -12.56
C GLN A 116 -6.11 11.67 -11.17
N ILE A 117 -5.35 12.15 -10.20
CA ILE A 117 -5.91 12.54 -8.87
C ILE A 117 -6.93 13.65 -9.03
N SER A 118 -6.64 14.66 -9.83
CA SER A 118 -7.57 15.77 -10.08
C SER A 118 -8.89 15.33 -10.73
N GLN A 119 -8.93 14.17 -11.41
CA GLN A 119 -10.18 13.63 -11.99
C GLN A 119 -11.20 13.22 -10.93
N PHE A 120 -10.76 12.82 -9.74
CA PHE A 120 -11.66 12.47 -8.63
C PHE A 120 -12.52 13.65 -8.20
N ARG A 121 -12.05 14.90 -8.36
CA ARG A 121 -12.81 16.14 -8.11
C ARG A 121 -14.17 16.17 -8.85
N LYS A 122 -14.32 15.43 -9.94
CA LYS A 122 -15.58 15.35 -10.69
C LYS A 122 -16.73 14.80 -9.84
N TYR A 123 -16.43 14.00 -8.82
CA TYR A 123 -17.46 13.39 -7.97
C TYR A 123 -17.11 13.28 -6.50
N LEU A 124 -15.85 13.49 -6.11
CA LEU A 124 -15.42 13.54 -4.71
C LEU A 124 -15.15 14.99 -4.29
N HIS A 125 -15.48 15.25 -3.06
CA HIS A 125 -14.93 16.29 -2.23
C HIS A 125 -14.63 15.64 -0.89
N LEU A 126 -13.41 15.75 -0.39
CA LEU A 126 -12.94 15.05 0.80
C LEU A 126 -13.10 15.96 2.02
N ASP A 127 -13.62 15.43 3.12
CA ASP A 127 -13.58 16.14 4.40
C ASP A 127 -12.14 16.14 4.95
N VAL A 128 -11.41 15.05 4.71
CA VAL A 128 -9.98 14.91 5.07
C VAL A 128 -9.23 14.23 3.95
N ALA A 129 -8.08 14.77 3.57
CA ALA A 129 -7.09 14.09 2.75
C ALA A 129 -5.82 13.79 3.55
N VAL A 130 -5.16 12.67 3.24
CA VAL A 130 -3.88 12.29 3.81
C VAL A 130 -2.88 12.05 2.68
N LEU A 131 -1.83 12.87 2.62
CA LEU A 131 -0.69 12.67 1.73
C LEU A 131 0.42 11.93 2.49
N THR A 132 0.65 10.68 2.12
CA THR A 132 1.52 9.77 2.86
C THR A 132 3.00 9.90 2.50
N ALA A 133 3.32 10.07 1.22
CA ALA A 133 4.68 10.19 0.72
C ALA A 133 4.71 10.78 -0.69
N VAL A 134 5.83 11.44 -1.04
CA VAL A 134 6.20 11.78 -2.41
C VAL A 134 7.55 11.12 -2.70
N ALA A 135 7.52 10.03 -3.45
CA ALA A 135 8.69 9.21 -3.77
C ALA A 135 8.63 8.71 -5.22
N PRO A 136 9.75 8.28 -5.82
CA PRO A 136 9.75 7.72 -7.16
C PRO A 136 8.83 6.50 -7.27
N GLU A 137 7.71 6.66 -8.00
CA GLU A 137 6.82 5.61 -8.43
C GLU A 137 6.33 5.91 -9.85
N HIS A 138 5.97 4.91 -10.63
CA HIS A 138 5.49 5.06 -12.01
C HIS A 138 6.35 6.02 -12.88
N MET A 139 7.70 5.99 -12.69
CA MET A 139 8.63 6.93 -13.31
C MET A 139 8.62 6.87 -14.83
N GLU A 140 8.15 5.77 -15.40
CA GLU A 140 7.89 5.65 -16.83
C GLU A 140 6.92 6.72 -17.33
N PHE A 141 5.92 7.10 -16.51
CA PHE A 141 4.89 8.08 -16.86
C PHE A 141 5.18 9.46 -16.27
N PHE A 142 5.63 9.55 -15.03
CA PHE A 142 5.89 10.83 -14.36
C PHE A 142 7.18 11.51 -14.80
N LYS A 143 8.19 10.76 -15.24
CA LYS A 143 9.51 11.24 -15.71
C LYS A 143 10.40 11.86 -14.63
N ASN A 144 9.86 12.56 -13.66
CA ASN A 144 10.60 13.16 -12.55
C ASN A 144 9.76 13.25 -11.27
N LEU A 145 10.42 13.45 -10.14
CA LEU A 145 9.79 13.47 -8.82
C LEU A 145 8.90 14.71 -8.61
N ARG A 146 9.19 15.82 -9.31
CA ARG A 146 8.35 17.01 -9.22
C ARG A 146 6.95 16.75 -9.79
N ASN A 147 6.85 16.03 -10.90
CA ASN A 147 5.58 15.62 -11.47
C ASN A 147 4.78 14.69 -10.54
N VAL A 148 5.47 13.80 -9.82
CA VAL A 148 4.82 12.97 -8.77
C VAL A 148 4.27 13.87 -7.67
N ALA A 149 5.08 14.84 -7.21
CA ALA A 149 4.63 15.78 -6.19
C ALA A 149 3.40 16.59 -6.66
N GLU A 150 3.44 17.20 -7.83
CA GLU A 150 2.33 17.99 -8.39
C GLU A 150 1.05 17.17 -8.47
N GLU A 151 1.14 15.91 -8.90
CA GLU A 151 -0.01 15.01 -8.99
C GLU A 151 -0.59 14.71 -7.61
N GLU A 152 0.23 14.24 -6.67
CA GLU A 152 -0.23 13.84 -5.35
C GLU A 152 -0.77 15.06 -4.54
N TRP A 153 -0.12 16.20 -4.63
CA TRP A 153 -0.58 17.44 -4.00
C TRP A 153 -1.88 17.98 -4.59
N SER A 154 -2.27 17.54 -5.78
CA SER A 154 -3.53 17.99 -6.40
C SER A 154 -4.77 17.63 -5.61
N VAL A 155 -4.67 16.68 -4.66
CA VAL A 155 -5.76 16.31 -3.74
C VAL A 155 -6.25 17.50 -2.91
N ARG A 156 -5.40 18.49 -2.60
CA ARG A 156 -5.76 19.68 -1.82
C ARG A 156 -6.88 20.50 -2.45
N TYR A 157 -6.99 20.51 -3.77
CA TYR A 157 -7.99 21.32 -4.47
C TYR A 157 -9.44 20.83 -4.33
N PHE A 158 -9.65 19.68 -3.68
CA PHE A 158 -10.97 19.13 -3.43
C PHE A 158 -11.11 18.49 -2.03
N SER A 159 -10.34 19.03 -1.08
CA SER A 159 -10.31 18.60 0.32
C SER A 159 -10.48 19.79 1.27
N ASP A 160 -11.23 19.60 2.36
CA ASP A 160 -11.41 20.64 3.39
C ASP A 160 -10.19 20.74 4.30
N LEU A 161 -9.57 19.59 4.63
CA LEU A 161 -8.39 19.49 5.49
C LEU A 161 -7.40 18.50 4.89
N VAL A 162 -6.10 18.85 4.88
CA VAL A 162 -5.04 18.01 4.33
C VAL A 162 -3.97 17.72 5.38
N PHE A 163 -3.78 16.45 5.71
CA PHE A 163 -2.65 15.99 6.49
C PHE A 163 -1.49 15.54 5.60
N VAL A 164 -0.28 16.02 5.88
CA VAL A 164 0.90 15.73 5.05
C VAL A 164 2.01 15.14 5.90
N ASN A 165 2.58 14.03 5.48
CA ASN A 165 3.75 13.45 6.10
C ASN A 165 5.00 14.29 5.80
N ARG A 166 5.48 15.06 6.79
CA ARG A 166 6.65 15.93 6.67
C ARG A 166 7.94 15.18 6.34
N ASP A 167 8.07 13.96 6.83
CA ASP A 167 9.32 13.18 6.69
C ASP A 167 9.45 12.58 5.28
N LEU A 168 8.32 12.25 4.63
CA LEU A 168 8.28 11.58 3.33
C LEU A 168 7.81 12.48 2.18
N CYS A 169 7.34 13.70 2.44
CA CYS A 169 6.92 14.68 1.44
C CYS A 169 7.88 15.87 1.44
N LYS A 170 9.05 15.72 0.82
CA LYS A 170 10.10 16.76 0.81
C LYS A 170 9.88 17.85 -0.23
N ILE A 171 9.07 17.61 -1.24
CA ILE A 171 8.77 18.56 -2.30
C ILE A 171 7.42 19.19 -2.02
N LEU A 172 7.42 20.50 -1.79
CA LEU A 172 6.23 21.31 -1.62
C LEU A 172 5.85 21.99 -2.96
N PRO A 173 4.56 22.20 -3.24
CA PRO A 173 4.13 22.97 -4.42
C PRO A 173 4.50 24.45 -4.26
N GLU A 174 4.63 25.17 -5.39
CA GLU A 174 5.00 26.59 -5.39
C GLU A 174 3.91 27.50 -4.80
N ASP A 175 2.63 27.10 -4.96
CA ASP A 175 1.45 27.80 -4.48
C ASP A 175 0.96 27.28 -3.11
N PHE A 176 1.91 26.91 -2.24
CA PHE A 176 1.62 26.33 -0.95
C PHE A 176 1.02 27.35 0.04
N ASP A 177 -0.21 27.09 0.51
CA ASP A 177 -0.83 27.81 1.62
C ASP A 177 -0.82 26.95 2.90
N HIS A 178 -0.27 27.50 3.97
CA HIS A 178 -0.14 26.81 5.26
C HIS A 178 -1.46 26.66 6.03
N ASN A 179 -2.51 27.42 5.69
CA ASN A 179 -3.70 27.54 6.54
C ASN A 179 -4.60 26.29 6.54
N GLU A 180 -4.52 25.45 5.51
CA GLU A 180 -5.38 24.27 5.34
C GLU A 180 -4.60 22.94 5.45
N ILE A 181 -3.32 23.01 5.87
CA ILE A 181 -2.43 21.86 5.88
C ILE A 181 -1.84 21.62 7.26
N ILE A 182 -1.97 20.40 7.74
CA ILE A 182 -1.40 19.93 8.99
C ILE A 182 -0.32 18.92 8.70
N PHE A 183 0.90 19.19 9.16
CA PHE A 183 2.00 18.26 9.05
C PHE A 183 1.96 17.22 10.18
N TYR A 184 2.24 15.97 9.82
CA TYR A 184 2.52 14.90 10.75
C TYR A 184 3.84 14.19 10.38
N GLY A 185 4.40 13.41 11.29
CA GLY A 185 5.68 12.73 11.06
C GLY A 185 6.20 12.08 12.34
N LYS A 186 7.52 11.90 12.41
CA LYS A 186 8.19 11.27 13.55
C LYS A 186 7.93 12.00 14.87
N GLU A 187 7.81 13.32 14.82
CA GLU A 187 7.50 14.15 15.99
C GLU A 187 6.05 14.02 16.47
N SER A 188 5.16 13.52 15.64
CA SER A 188 3.76 13.23 15.98
C SER A 188 3.63 11.90 16.73
N SER A 189 4.64 11.51 17.50
CA SER A 189 4.65 10.28 18.28
C SER A 189 3.54 10.31 19.34
N PHE A 190 2.93 9.16 19.54
CA PHE A 190 1.92 8.93 20.55
C PHE A 190 2.47 7.97 21.61
N ASP A 191 2.06 8.18 22.88
CA ASP A 191 2.53 7.36 24.01
C ASP A 191 1.87 5.98 24.11
N TYR A 192 1.46 5.41 22.98
CA TYR A 192 0.86 4.09 22.94
C TYR A 192 1.84 3.05 22.43
N LYS A 193 1.92 1.90 23.14
CA LYS A 193 2.67 0.74 22.63
C LYS A 193 1.98 0.21 21.37
N CYS A 194 2.70 0.16 20.27
CA CYS A 194 2.24 -0.39 19.00
C CYS A 194 3.31 -1.34 18.45
N GLU A 195 2.90 -2.56 18.07
CA GLU A 195 3.80 -3.51 17.41
C GLU A 195 3.92 -3.15 15.92
N VAL A 196 4.74 -2.19 15.61
CA VAL A 196 5.11 -1.84 14.23
C VAL A 196 6.52 -2.32 13.90
N ILE A 197 6.74 -2.72 12.65
CA ILE A 197 8.02 -3.22 12.17
C ILE A 197 8.76 -2.13 11.39
N SER A 198 8.03 -1.22 10.74
CA SER A 198 8.65 -0.18 9.90
C SER A 198 8.17 1.23 10.23
N GLN A 199 8.98 2.21 9.85
CA GLN A 199 8.65 3.63 9.98
C GLN A 199 7.35 4.00 9.24
N VAL A 200 7.08 3.39 8.08
CA VAL A 200 5.84 3.63 7.31
C VAL A 200 4.60 3.14 8.07
N GLN A 201 4.71 1.99 8.76
CA GLN A 201 3.61 1.54 9.62
C GLN A 201 3.38 2.49 10.79
N LEU A 202 4.47 2.99 11.41
CA LEU A 202 4.37 3.97 12.48
C LEU A 202 3.64 5.23 12.02
N TYR A 203 3.99 5.77 10.84
CA TYR A 203 3.29 6.92 10.27
C TYR A 203 1.81 6.64 10.00
N SER A 204 1.49 5.43 9.49
CA SER A 204 0.10 5.04 9.23
C SER A 204 -0.73 4.99 10.50
N VAL A 205 -0.17 4.51 11.61
CA VAL A 205 -0.83 4.48 12.92
C VAL A 205 -0.90 5.89 13.51
N SER A 206 0.16 6.69 13.41
CA SER A 206 0.19 8.07 13.93
C SER A 206 -0.91 8.92 13.32
N ILE A 207 -1.04 8.92 11.99
CA ILE A 207 -2.09 9.70 11.34
C ILE A 207 -3.48 9.14 11.64
N ALA A 208 -3.63 7.83 11.80
CA ALA A 208 -4.91 7.25 12.21
C ALA A 208 -5.35 7.71 13.62
N VAL A 209 -4.40 7.85 14.55
CA VAL A 209 -4.65 8.42 15.89
C VAL A 209 -5.05 9.89 15.80
N ILE A 210 -4.33 10.70 15.02
CA ILE A 210 -4.64 12.11 14.83
C ILE A 210 -6.05 12.28 14.29
N ILE A 211 -6.39 11.57 13.20
CA ILE A 211 -7.73 11.63 12.60
C ILE A 211 -8.80 11.12 13.57
N ALA A 212 -8.53 10.08 14.35
CA ALA A 212 -9.49 9.60 15.34
C ALA A 212 -9.82 10.68 16.38
N LYS A 213 -8.82 11.44 16.85
CA LYS A 213 -9.03 12.57 17.75
C LYS A 213 -9.85 13.67 17.10
N GLU A 214 -9.60 14.04 15.85
CA GLU A 214 -10.38 14.99 15.06
C GLU A 214 -11.86 14.56 14.92
N PHE A 215 -12.10 13.24 14.79
CA PHE A 215 -13.46 12.70 14.72
C PHE A 215 -14.08 12.42 16.10
N GLY A 216 -13.44 12.87 17.18
CA GLY A 216 -13.96 12.78 18.55
C GLY A 216 -13.96 11.38 19.15
N ILE A 217 -13.08 10.47 18.67
CA ILE A 217 -12.92 9.16 19.27
C ILE A 217 -12.21 9.29 20.62
N SER A 218 -12.74 8.62 21.64
CA SER A 218 -12.17 8.66 22.99
C SER A 218 -10.77 8.03 23.05
N GLU A 219 -9.92 8.53 23.96
CA GLU A 219 -8.56 7.96 24.13
C GLU A 219 -8.57 6.48 24.50
N GLU A 220 -9.56 6.05 25.25
CA GLU A 220 -9.73 4.65 25.63
C GLU A 220 -9.94 3.77 24.38
N LYS A 221 -10.83 4.22 23.47
CA LYS A 221 -11.10 3.53 22.21
C LYS A 221 -9.92 3.56 21.25
N ILE A 222 -9.18 4.65 21.21
CA ILE A 222 -7.94 4.74 20.46
C ILE A 222 -6.95 3.69 20.94
N LYS A 223 -6.72 3.55 22.25
CA LYS A 223 -5.85 2.52 22.86
C LYS A 223 -6.29 1.09 22.49
N GLU A 224 -7.60 0.81 22.61
CA GLU A 224 -8.15 -0.49 22.22
C GLU A 224 -7.92 -0.79 20.74
N SER A 225 -8.14 0.20 19.87
CA SER A 225 -8.02 0.07 18.42
C SER A 225 -6.59 -0.12 17.96
N ILE A 226 -5.61 0.60 18.55
CA ILE A 226 -4.18 0.43 18.25
C ILE A 226 -3.74 -1.03 18.46
N ASN A 227 -4.16 -1.65 19.56
CA ASN A 227 -3.83 -3.05 19.87
C ASN A 227 -4.45 -4.04 18.84
N LYS A 228 -5.49 -3.63 18.13
CA LYS A 228 -6.16 -4.44 17.09
C LYS A 228 -5.62 -4.17 15.68
N ILE A 229 -4.86 -3.08 15.48
CA ILE A 229 -4.23 -2.78 14.19
C ILE A 229 -3.05 -3.73 14.02
N GLN A 230 -3.31 -4.81 13.28
CA GLN A 230 -2.27 -5.73 12.83
C GLN A 230 -1.71 -5.28 11.49
N SER A 231 -0.53 -5.79 11.14
CA SER A 231 -0.01 -5.62 9.79
C SER A 231 -0.92 -6.29 8.76
N PHE A 232 -1.10 -5.65 7.61
CA PHE A 232 -1.97 -6.14 6.54
C PHE A 232 -1.21 -7.07 5.60
N SER A 233 -1.91 -7.97 4.92
CA SER A 233 -1.31 -8.95 4.01
C SER A 233 -0.37 -8.29 3.00
N GLY A 234 0.87 -8.77 2.94
CA GLY A 234 1.91 -8.25 2.06
C GLY A 234 2.36 -6.81 2.32
N ARG A 235 2.10 -6.26 3.52
CA ARG A 235 2.45 -4.90 3.93
C ARG A 235 3.20 -4.93 5.27
N MET A 236 4.47 -5.33 5.24
CA MET A 236 5.29 -5.55 6.43
C MET A 236 4.60 -6.50 7.43
N GLN A 237 3.89 -7.49 6.92
CA GLN A 237 3.15 -8.46 7.73
C GLN A 237 4.10 -9.42 8.42
N LYS A 238 3.94 -9.56 9.74
CA LYS A 238 4.71 -10.50 10.54
C LYS A 238 4.04 -11.86 10.55
N LEU A 239 4.73 -12.88 10.08
CA LEU A 239 4.27 -14.26 10.05
C LEU A 239 5.27 -15.18 10.78
N LYS A 240 4.78 -16.31 11.29
CA LYS A 240 5.63 -17.33 11.90
C LYS A 240 6.25 -18.22 10.84
N GLY A 241 7.57 -18.35 10.84
CA GLY A 241 8.30 -19.24 9.95
C GLY A 241 8.76 -20.52 10.62
N ILE A 242 9.28 -21.45 9.81
CA ILE A 242 9.96 -22.67 10.29
C ILE A 242 11.18 -22.29 11.15
N LYS A 243 11.69 -23.22 11.96
CA LYS A 243 12.84 -23.02 12.86
C LYS A 243 12.68 -21.75 13.74
N ASN A 244 11.47 -21.52 14.25
CA ASN A 244 11.13 -20.34 15.08
C ASN A 244 11.53 -19.01 14.43
N SER A 245 11.61 -18.96 13.09
CA SER A 245 11.94 -17.74 12.35
C SER A 245 10.75 -16.77 12.29
N VAL A 246 11.07 -15.52 12.02
CA VAL A 246 10.09 -14.47 11.73
C VAL A 246 10.14 -14.15 10.24
N ILE A 247 9.00 -14.16 9.59
CA ILE A 247 8.84 -13.71 8.21
C ILE A 247 8.22 -12.33 8.23
N ILE A 248 8.84 -11.39 7.52
CA ILE A 248 8.31 -10.06 7.23
C ILE A 248 7.85 -10.10 5.78
N ASP A 249 6.55 -10.26 5.58
CA ASP A 249 5.93 -10.26 4.25
C ASP A 249 5.62 -8.82 3.83
N ASP A 250 6.37 -8.29 2.86
CA ASP A 250 6.14 -6.99 2.21
C ASP A 250 6.03 -7.16 0.69
N THR A 251 5.37 -8.24 0.28
CA THR A 251 5.35 -8.72 -1.11
C THR A 251 4.25 -8.12 -1.97
N TYR A 252 3.47 -7.16 -1.47
CA TYR A 252 2.38 -6.57 -2.25
C TYR A 252 2.89 -5.81 -3.48
N ASN A 253 3.87 -4.93 -3.30
CA ASN A 253 4.54 -4.19 -4.37
C ASN A 253 5.93 -3.72 -3.92
N ALA A 254 6.77 -3.25 -4.87
CA ALA A 254 8.09 -2.73 -4.58
C ALA A 254 8.38 -1.47 -5.41
N SER A 255 8.87 -0.42 -4.74
CA SER A 255 9.52 0.75 -5.31
C SER A 255 10.85 0.98 -4.60
N PRO A 256 11.81 1.73 -5.16
CA PRO A 256 13.15 1.88 -4.60
C PRO A 256 13.17 2.31 -3.14
N ASP A 257 12.45 3.38 -2.80
CA ASP A 257 12.38 3.87 -1.43
C ASP A 257 11.67 2.90 -0.48
N ALA A 258 10.60 2.24 -0.95
CA ALA A 258 9.90 1.23 -0.16
C ALA A 258 10.79 0.01 0.12
N VAL A 259 11.69 -0.37 -0.78
CA VAL A 259 12.67 -1.45 -0.56
C VAL A 259 13.70 -1.03 0.48
N ARG A 260 14.24 0.21 0.39
CA ARG A 260 15.18 0.74 1.39
C ARG A 260 14.56 0.79 2.78
N ILE A 261 13.35 1.31 2.92
CA ILE A 261 12.62 1.34 4.20
C ILE A 261 12.39 -0.08 4.77
N ALA A 262 12.10 -1.06 3.91
CA ALA A 262 11.92 -2.43 4.35
C ALA A 262 13.26 -3.07 4.80
N LEU A 263 14.36 -2.76 4.14
CA LEU A 263 15.70 -3.17 4.54
C LEU A 263 16.10 -2.53 5.88
N ASP A 264 15.82 -1.24 6.11
CA ASP A 264 16.07 -0.59 7.40
C ASP A 264 15.33 -1.30 8.54
N ALA A 265 14.08 -1.68 8.31
CA ALA A 265 13.31 -2.44 9.29
C ALA A 265 13.92 -3.82 9.56
N LEU A 266 14.42 -4.51 8.51
CA LEU A 266 15.13 -5.77 8.66
C LEU A 266 16.46 -5.59 9.43
N TYR A 267 17.22 -4.54 9.12
CA TYR A 267 18.50 -4.26 9.79
C TYR A 267 18.34 -4.04 11.30
N GLN A 268 17.28 -3.34 11.70
CA GLN A 268 16.96 -3.06 13.09
C GLN A 268 16.31 -4.24 13.82
N TYR A 269 15.87 -5.29 13.10
CA TYR A 269 15.19 -6.40 13.74
C TYR A 269 16.13 -7.20 14.65
N PRO A 270 15.74 -7.51 15.91
CA PRO A 270 16.63 -8.10 16.91
C PRO A 270 16.79 -9.63 16.70
N ARG A 271 17.41 -10.03 15.60
CA ARG A 271 17.71 -11.43 15.25
C ARG A 271 19.11 -11.52 14.64
N ALA A 272 19.81 -12.63 14.94
CA ALA A 272 21.19 -12.83 14.49
C ALA A 272 21.28 -13.11 12.98
N GLN A 273 20.42 -13.98 12.42
CA GLN A 273 20.41 -14.22 10.98
C GLN A 273 19.35 -13.37 10.30
N LYS A 274 19.75 -12.64 9.26
CA LYS A 274 18.89 -11.80 8.45
C LYS A 274 19.01 -12.16 6.97
N ILE A 275 17.88 -12.46 6.34
CA ILE A 275 17.81 -12.83 4.92
C ILE A 275 16.84 -11.88 4.22
N ALA A 276 17.28 -11.29 3.11
CA ALA A 276 16.46 -10.44 2.26
C ALA A 276 16.15 -11.14 0.94
N ILE A 277 14.86 -11.39 0.64
CA ILE A 277 14.36 -11.84 -0.66
C ILE A 277 13.86 -10.61 -1.39
N LEU A 278 14.58 -10.17 -2.43
CA LEU A 278 14.33 -8.93 -3.15
C LEU A 278 13.95 -9.22 -4.60
N GLY A 279 12.70 -9.01 -4.93
CA GLY A 279 12.20 -9.10 -6.30
C GLY A 279 12.45 -7.82 -7.08
N MET A 280 12.44 -7.93 -8.42
CA MET A 280 12.57 -6.76 -9.30
C MET A 280 11.46 -5.73 -9.00
N MET A 281 11.79 -4.47 -9.24
CA MET A 281 10.91 -3.31 -9.13
C MET A 281 10.41 -2.93 -10.51
N ASN A 282 9.08 -3.01 -10.73
CA ASN A 282 8.44 -2.68 -12.00
C ASN A 282 8.17 -1.17 -12.13
N GLU A 283 7.81 -0.75 -13.36
CA GLU A 283 7.27 0.59 -13.67
C GLU A 283 8.30 1.73 -13.46
N LEU A 284 9.58 1.38 -13.48
CA LEU A 284 10.68 2.35 -13.36
C LEU A 284 11.14 2.91 -14.71
N GLY A 285 10.70 2.31 -15.84
CA GLY A 285 11.10 2.74 -17.18
C GLY A 285 12.62 2.75 -17.34
N ASP A 286 13.15 3.82 -17.94
CA ASP A 286 14.60 3.99 -18.19
C ASP A 286 15.45 4.03 -16.91
N SER A 287 14.86 4.37 -15.76
CA SER A 287 15.57 4.40 -14.48
C SER A 287 15.73 3.03 -13.81
N SER A 288 15.15 1.95 -14.37
CA SER A 288 15.13 0.62 -13.75
C SER A 288 16.55 0.14 -13.37
N LYS A 289 17.49 0.22 -14.31
CA LYS A 289 18.87 -0.18 -14.06
C LYS A 289 19.50 0.59 -12.89
N GLU A 290 19.40 1.91 -12.91
CA GLU A 290 20.02 2.78 -11.89
C GLU A 290 19.41 2.52 -10.52
N GLU A 291 18.10 2.38 -10.41
CA GLU A 291 17.40 2.17 -9.15
C GLU A 291 17.69 0.77 -8.55
N HIS A 292 17.79 -0.27 -9.37
CA HIS A 292 18.23 -1.59 -8.91
C HIS A 292 19.69 -1.57 -8.41
N ILE A 293 20.58 -0.84 -9.08
CA ILE A 293 21.97 -0.64 -8.63
C ILE A 293 21.98 0.04 -7.26
N LYS A 294 21.23 1.13 -7.06
CA LYS A 294 21.15 1.83 -5.77
C LYS A 294 20.66 0.93 -4.64
N VAL A 295 19.69 0.06 -4.91
CA VAL A 295 19.24 -0.93 -3.90
C VAL A 295 20.34 -1.97 -3.64
N GLY A 296 21.06 -2.43 -4.66
CA GLY A 296 22.21 -3.31 -4.48
C GLY A 296 23.30 -2.70 -3.59
N GLN A 297 23.63 -1.41 -3.80
CA GLN A 297 24.55 -0.64 -2.95
C GLN A 297 24.04 -0.48 -1.51
N TYR A 298 22.73 -0.43 -1.32
CA TYR A 298 22.10 -0.32 -0.01
C TYR A 298 22.11 -1.62 0.80
N CYS A 299 22.35 -2.78 0.15
CA CYS A 299 22.49 -4.05 0.84
C CYS A 299 23.77 -4.06 1.69
N ASN A 300 23.61 -4.19 3.01
CA ASN A 300 24.73 -4.13 3.95
C ASN A 300 25.23 -5.55 4.28
N PRO A 301 26.48 -5.91 3.91
CA PRO A 301 27.05 -7.23 4.15
C PRO A 301 27.27 -7.56 5.63
N GLU A 302 27.40 -6.56 6.51
CA GLU A 302 27.55 -6.76 7.94
C GLU A 302 26.24 -7.12 8.64
N LEU A 303 25.10 -6.81 7.99
CA LEU A 303 23.76 -6.98 8.54
C LEU A 303 22.94 -8.05 7.84
N LEU A 304 23.34 -8.51 6.63
CA LEU A 304 22.63 -9.51 5.85
C LEU A 304 23.47 -10.78 5.68
N ASP A 305 22.96 -11.90 6.13
CA ASP A 305 23.57 -13.21 5.83
C ASP A 305 23.39 -13.61 4.35
N TRP A 306 22.22 -13.28 3.80
CA TRP A 306 21.90 -13.58 2.40
C TRP A 306 21.02 -12.49 1.77
N VAL A 307 21.34 -12.17 0.53
CA VAL A 307 20.48 -11.45 -0.42
C VAL A 307 20.05 -12.46 -1.50
N VAL A 308 18.76 -12.68 -1.64
CA VAL A 308 18.17 -13.56 -2.65
C VAL A 308 17.39 -12.71 -3.64
N THR A 309 17.77 -12.71 -4.91
CA THR A 309 17.11 -11.87 -5.91
C THR A 309 16.15 -12.66 -6.77
N ILE A 310 15.04 -12.04 -7.22
CA ILE A 310 14.03 -12.65 -8.08
C ILE A 310 13.70 -11.70 -9.24
N GLY A 311 13.79 -12.20 -10.46
CA GLY A 311 13.40 -11.49 -11.67
C GLY A 311 14.58 -10.85 -12.40
N LYS A 312 14.34 -10.54 -13.69
CA LYS A 312 15.39 -10.18 -14.63
C LYS A 312 16.24 -9.00 -14.16
N ASP A 313 15.60 -7.88 -13.81
CA ASP A 313 16.32 -6.65 -13.48
C ASP A 313 17.01 -6.74 -12.10
N ALA A 314 16.40 -7.43 -11.14
CA ALA A 314 17.03 -7.68 -9.84
C ALA A 314 18.28 -8.57 -9.99
N ASN A 315 18.20 -9.64 -10.79
CA ASN A 315 19.35 -10.50 -11.05
C ASN A 315 20.44 -9.80 -11.88
N ALA A 316 20.05 -8.97 -12.87
CA ALA A 316 21.00 -8.31 -13.75
C ALA A 316 21.71 -7.09 -13.13
N PHE A 317 21.05 -6.34 -12.25
CA PHE A 317 21.55 -5.04 -11.79
C PHE A 317 21.71 -4.94 -10.27
N LEU A 318 20.83 -5.53 -9.46
CA LEU A 318 20.94 -5.50 -8.00
C LEU A 318 21.94 -6.57 -7.50
N ALA A 319 21.80 -7.80 -7.96
CA ALA A 319 22.60 -8.93 -7.47
C ALA A 319 24.11 -8.75 -7.65
N PRO A 320 24.63 -8.32 -8.83
CA PRO A 320 26.07 -8.09 -9.00
C PRO A 320 26.60 -7.05 -8.05
N VAL A 321 25.89 -5.92 -7.88
CA VAL A 321 26.32 -4.81 -7.02
C VAL A 321 26.29 -5.19 -5.54
N ALA A 322 25.25 -5.91 -5.09
CA ALA A 322 25.22 -6.42 -3.71
C ALA A 322 26.38 -7.41 -3.45
N ARG A 323 26.77 -8.23 -4.44
CA ARG A 323 27.90 -9.13 -4.34
C ARG A 323 29.24 -8.39 -4.30
N GLU A 324 29.41 -7.37 -5.15
CA GLU A 324 30.59 -6.49 -5.14
C GLU A 324 30.70 -5.74 -3.79
N ASN A 325 29.58 -5.39 -3.20
CA ASN A 325 29.51 -4.78 -1.87
C ASN A 325 29.84 -5.75 -0.71
N GLY A 326 30.05 -7.04 -1.01
CA GLY A 326 30.44 -8.08 -0.04
C GLY A 326 29.31 -8.97 0.48
N CYS A 327 28.08 -8.80 0.00
CA CYS A 327 26.97 -9.67 0.41
C CYS A 327 27.08 -11.06 -0.19
N ASN A 328 26.63 -12.10 0.55
CA ASN A 328 26.31 -13.39 -0.05
C ASN A 328 25.04 -13.27 -0.88
N VAL A 329 25.12 -13.55 -2.18
CA VAL A 329 24.00 -13.37 -3.11
C VAL A 329 23.62 -14.66 -3.80
N TYR A 330 22.32 -14.96 -3.84
CA TYR A 330 21.72 -16.03 -4.63
C TYR A 330 20.74 -15.43 -5.66
N GLU A 331 20.98 -15.67 -6.92
CA GLU A 331 20.11 -15.26 -8.03
C GLU A 331 19.12 -16.38 -8.34
N ALA A 332 17.89 -16.22 -7.86
CA ALA A 332 16.86 -17.24 -8.02
C ALA A 332 16.23 -17.20 -9.42
N LYS A 333 15.91 -18.38 -9.94
CA LYS A 333 15.22 -18.55 -11.24
C LYS A 333 13.77 -18.03 -11.18
N ASN A 334 13.13 -18.24 -10.05
CA ASN A 334 11.77 -17.78 -9.74
C ASN A 334 11.57 -17.73 -8.22
N SER A 335 10.38 -17.34 -7.78
CA SER A 335 10.07 -17.20 -6.35
C SER A 335 10.03 -18.55 -5.61
N VAL A 336 9.65 -19.64 -6.26
CA VAL A 336 9.68 -20.97 -5.64
C VAL A 336 11.12 -21.40 -5.36
N ASP A 337 12.02 -21.22 -6.32
CA ASP A 337 13.46 -21.49 -6.19
C ASP A 337 14.09 -20.65 -5.06
N ALA A 338 13.75 -19.35 -4.98
CA ALA A 338 14.16 -18.48 -3.89
C ALA A 338 13.76 -19.02 -2.51
N GLY A 339 12.50 -19.46 -2.38
CA GLY A 339 11.99 -20.02 -1.13
C GLY A 339 12.67 -21.31 -0.72
N LEU A 340 12.94 -22.20 -1.68
CA LEU A 340 13.65 -23.46 -1.45
C LEU A 340 15.11 -23.22 -1.02
N PHE A 341 15.80 -22.29 -1.67
CA PHE A 341 17.16 -21.89 -1.28
C PHE A 341 17.20 -21.36 0.15
N VAL A 342 16.29 -20.42 0.50
CA VAL A 342 16.23 -19.88 1.86
C VAL A 342 15.90 -20.96 2.88
N LYS A 343 15.01 -21.90 2.56
CA LYS A 343 14.67 -23.04 3.43
C LYS A 343 15.89 -23.87 3.79
N ASP A 344 16.83 -24.04 2.87
CA ASP A 344 18.10 -24.74 3.11
C ASP A 344 19.06 -23.94 4.00
N LYS A 345 19.12 -22.62 3.82
CA LYS A 345 20.07 -21.72 4.51
C LYS A 345 19.59 -21.17 5.86
N ILE A 346 18.29 -21.26 6.14
CA ILE A 346 17.70 -20.69 7.35
C ILE A 346 18.19 -21.39 8.61
N LYS A 347 18.62 -20.62 9.59
CA LYS A 347 18.99 -21.02 10.95
C LYS A 347 17.83 -20.83 11.91
N GLU A 348 17.98 -21.38 13.13
CA GLU A 348 17.04 -21.15 14.22
C GLU A 348 16.93 -19.65 14.55
N ASN A 349 15.71 -19.17 14.79
CA ASN A 349 15.43 -17.78 15.14
C ASN A 349 15.85 -16.73 14.08
N ALA A 350 15.92 -17.08 12.81
CA ALA A 350 16.21 -16.12 11.74
C ALA A 350 15.07 -15.10 11.54
N VAL A 351 15.35 -14.00 10.84
CA VAL A 351 14.34 -13.11 10.26
C VAL A 351 14.51 -13.06 8.74
N ILE A 352 13.40 -13.16 8.02
CA ILE A 352 13.35 -13.13 6.56
C ILE A 352 12.45 -11.99 6.13
N LEU A 353 12.95 -11.08 5.32
CA LEU A 353 12.15 -10.09 4.60
C LEU A 353 11.91 -10.60 3.19
N ALA A 354 10.68 -10.53 2.69
CA ALA A 354 10.39 -10.69 1.27
C ALA A 354 9.68 -9.47 0.71
N LYS A 355 10.21 -8.93 -0.39
CA LYS A 355 9.65 -7.77 -1.07
C LYS A 355 9.89 -7.88 -2.58
N GLY A 356 8.86 -7.54 -3.38
CA GLY A 356 8.94 -7.56 -4.84
C GLY A 356 7.69 -6.96 -5.47
N SER A 357 7.78 -6.58 -6.73
CA SER A 357 6.66 -6.01 -7.46
C SER A 357 5.54 -7.00 -7.72
N GLN A 358 4.36 -6.47 -7.97
CA GLN A 358 3.13 -7.24 -8.11
C GLN A 358 3.13 -8.20 -9.31
N ASN A 359 3.60 -7.75 -10.47
CA ASN A 359 3.49 -8.50 -11.72
C ASN A 359 4.80 -9.22 -12.06
N GLY A 360 4.71 -10.52 -12.33
CA GLY A 360 5.83 -11.34 -12.82
C GLY A 360 6.87 -11.77 -11.77
N VAL A 361 6.79 -11.24 -10.54
CA VAL A 361 7.70 -11.59 -9.44
C VAL A 361 7.09 -12.61 -8.49
N PHE A 362 5.88 -12.31 -8.00
CA PHE A 362 5.13 -13.13 -7.05
C PHE A 362 5.98 -13.58 -5.84
N ALA A 363 6.68 -12.63 -5.22
CA ALA A 363 7.62 -12.89 -4.12
C ALA A 363 6.96 -13.59 -2.92
N GLU A 364 5.63 -13.47 -2.76
CA GLU A 364 4.87 -14.19 -1.74
C GLU A 364 4.96 -15.73 -1.89
N GLU A 365 5.21 -16.24 -3.08
CA GLU A 365 5.36 -17.68 -3.29
C GLU A 365 6.66 -18.21 -2.68
N ALA A 366 7.69 -17.38 -2.56
CA ALA A 366 8.93 -17.73 -1.86
C ALA A 366 8.70 -17.98 -0.36
N LEU A 367 7.64 -17.42 0.20
CA LEU A 367 7.33 -17.55 1.62
C LEU A 367 6.65 -18.88 1.97
N LYS A 368 5.95 -19.51 1.04
CA LYS A 368 5.20 -20.75 1.30
C LYS A 368 6.02 -21.89 1.92
N PRO A 369 7.24 -22.23 1.41
CA PRO A 369 8.06 -23.28 2.03
C PRO A 369 8.69 -22.85 3.36
N LEU A 370 8.62 -21.57 3.73
CA LEU A 370 9.21 -21.02 4.95
C LEU A 370 8.19 -20.83 6.08
N LEU A 371 6.88 -20.83 5.79
CA LEU A 371 5.83 -20.68 6.80
C LEU A 371 5.78 -21.87 7.75
N ALA A 372 5.55 -21.60 9.03
CA ALA A 372 5.42 -22.63 10.07
C ALA A 372 4.17 -23.51 9.87
N SER A 373 3.12 -22.98 9.27
CA SER A 373 1.87 -23.70 8.99
C SER A 373 1.35 -23.42 7.59
N LYS A 374 0.84 -24.46 6.92
CA LYS A 374 0.15 -24.32 5.62
C LYS A 374 -1.15 -23.52 5.73
N SER A 375 -1.78 -23.48 6.91
CA SER A 375 -2.97 -22.64 7.13
C SER A 375 -2.69 -21.15 6.92
N ASP A 376 -1.43 -20.72 7.06
CA ASP A 376 -1.03 -19.34 6.88
C ASP A 376 -0.87 -18.91 5.40
N PHE A 377 -1.00 -19.86 4.46
CA PHE A 377 -1.00 -19.54 3.02
C PHE A 377 -2.10 -18.56 2.65
N SER A 378 -3.26 -18.67 3.30
CA SER A 378 -4.39 -17.74 3.09
C SER A 378 -4.12 -16.30 3.56
N LYS A 379 -3.10 -16.09 4.40
CA LYS A 379 -2.66 -14.77 4.86
C LYS A 379 -1.79 -14.05 3.84
N LEU A 380 -1.22 -14.77 2.86
CA LEU A 380 -0.41 -14.18 1.81
C LEU A 380 -1.31 -13.47 0.79
N VAL A 381 -0.75 -12.47 0.10
CA VAL A 381 -1.44 -11.78 -0.99
C VAL A 381 -1.60 -12.68 -2.22
N ARG A 382 -2.56 -12.36 -3.11
CA ARG A 382 -2.75 -13.00 -4.41
C ARG A 382 -2.92 -14.53 -4.36
N GLN A 383 -3.70 -15.02 -3.40
CA GLN A 383 -3.98 -16.46 -3.23
C GLN A 383 -5.35 -16.90 -3.80
N ASP A 384 -6.15 -15.99 -4.34
CA ASP A 384 -7.40 -16.35 -5.01
C ASP A 384 -7.15 -17.06 -6.37
N LYS A 385 -8.19 -17.76 -6.84
CA LYS A 385 -8.13 -18.58 -8.06
C LYS A 385 -7.66 -17.80 -9.30
N ASN A 386 -8.05 -16.54 -9.43
CA ASN A 386 -7.68 -15.72 -10.58
C ASN A 386 -6.17 -15.41 -10.59
N TRP A 387 -5.60 -15.11 -9.42
CA TRP A 387 -4.17 -14.88 -9.28
C TRP A 387 -3.36 -16.17 -9.42
N MET A 388 -3.85 -17.28 -8.84
CA MET A 388 -3.16 -18.56 -8.97
C MET A 388 -3.03 -19.02 -10.43
N ASN A 389 -4.04 -18.74 -11.26
CA ASN A 389 -3.97 -19.04 -12.71
C ASN A 389 -2.95 -18.17 -13.47
N LYS A 390 -2.54 -17.01 -12.94
CA LYS A 390 -1.51 -16.15 -13.54
C LYS A 390 -0.09 -16.50 -13.15
N LYS A 391 0.07 -17.25 -12.04
CA LYS A 391 1.37 -17.67 -11.51
C LYS A 391 1.83 -18.94 -12.26
N GLN A 392 2.42 -18.76 -13.43
CA GLN A 392 3.10 -19.85 -14.15
C GLN A 392 4.57 -19.85 -13.69
N PHE A 393 5.00 -20.95 -13.08
CA PHE A 393 6.40 -21.18 -12.63
C PHE A 393 7.08 -22.24 -13.49
#